data_2999248a60701a18e2320df4fde28449
#
_entry.id   2999248a60701a18e2320df4fde28449
#
_cell.length_a   1.000
_cell.length_b   1.000
_cell.length_c   1.000
_cell.angle_alpha   90.00
_cell.angle_beta   90.00
_cell.angle_gamma   90.00
#
_symmetry.space_group_name_H-M   'P 1'
#
loop_
_entity.id
_entity.type
_entity.pdbx_description
1 polymer ?
#
loop_
_entity_poly.entity_id
_entity_poly.type
_entity_poly.pdbx_seq_one_letter_code
_entity_poly.pdbx_strand_id
1 'polypeptide(L)'
;MSVPAPVTVFPVMGLPEITAGADLAALIAAAAPDLRDGDILVVTSKIVSKAEGRVAAVPREQAIEAETARVVARRGATTIEIGRASCRERV
;
A
#
# COMPACT_ATOMS: atom_id res chain seq x y z
N MET A 1 -1.83 8.73 -38.13
CA MET A 1 -1.13 8.45 -36.86
C MET A 1 -1.82 9.19 -35.74
N SER A 2 -2.34 8.50 -34.74
CA SER A 2 -3.01 9.16 -33.62
C SER A 2 -1.99 9.67 -32.60
N VAL A 3 -2.21 10.88 -32.11
CA VAL A 3 -1.40 11.44 -31.03
C VAL A 3 -1.92 10.84 -29.71
N PRO A 4 -1.03 10.27 -28.87
CA PRO A 4 -1.47 9.76 -27.57
C PRO A 4 -2.07 10.87 -26.72
N ALA A 5 -3.14 10.56 -26.00
CA ALA A 5 -3.76 11.49 -25.08
C ALA A 5 -2.79 11.81 -23.93
N PRO A 6 -2.80 13.04 -23.41
CA PRO A 6 -1.98 13.38 -22.25
C PRO A 6 -2.41 12.59 -21.03
N VAL A 7 -1.42 12.24 -20.19
CA VAL A 7 -1.68 11.60 -18.90
C VAL A 7 -1.73 12.67 -17.82
N THR A 8 -2.79 12.68 -17.03
CA THR A 8 -2.93 13.56 -15.89
C THR A 8 -2.74 12.76 -14.60
N VAL A 9 -1.89 13.24 -13.72
CA VAL A 9 -1.67 12.62 -12.40
C VAL A 9 -1.99 13.67 -11.34
N PHE A 10 -2.82 13.31 -10.38
CA PHE A 10 -3.14 14.19 -9.26
C PHE A 10 -3.23 13.42 -7.95
N PRO A 11 -2.85 14.03 -6.83
CA PRO A 11 -2.96 13.39 -5.52
C PRO A 11 -4.40 13.42 -5.02
N VAL A 12 -4.78 12.38 -4.28
CA VAL A 12 -6.03 12.37 -3.53
C VAL A 12 -5.75 13.01 -2.17
N MET A 13 -6.31 14.18 -1.94
CA MET A 13 -6.07 14.97 -0.75
C MET A 13 -7.22 14.85 0.25
N GLY A 14 -6.95 15.18 1.51
CA GLY A 14 -8.00 15.26 2.54
C GLY A 14 -8.37 13.94 3.18
N LEU A 15 -7.59 12.88 2.96
CA LEU A 15 -7.81 11.62 3.67
C LEU A 15 -7.42 11.77 5.13
N PRO A 16 -8.23 11.24 6.07
CA PRO A 16 -7.84 11.19 7.48
C PRO A 16 -6.72 10.17 7.71
N GLU A 17 -6.16 10.14 8.90
CA GLU A 17 -5.24 9.08 9.26
C GLU A 17 -5.98 7.72 9.20
N ILE A 18 -5.35 6.75 8.55
CA ILE A 18 -5.95 5.43 8.36
C ILE A 18 -5.67 4.57 9.59
N THR A 19 -6.74 4.03 10.16
CA THR A 19 -6.68 3.15 11.32
C THR A 19 -7.24 1.78 10.97
N ALA A 20 -7.02 0.80 11.84
CA ALA A 20 -7.55 -0.55 11.65
C ALA A 20 -9.07 -0.54 11.52
N GLY A 21 -9.59 -1.25 10.53
CA GLY A 21 -11.02 -1.31 10.25
C GLY A 21 -11.55 -0.17 9.38
N ALA A 22 -10.69 0.75 8.94
CA ALA A 22 -11.12 1.85 8.07
C ALA A 22 -11.64 1.33 6.74
N ASP A 23 -12.75 1.89 6.26
CA ASP A 23 -13.27 1.60 4.92
C ASP A 23 -12.56 2.50 3.90
N LEU A 24 -11.45 2.02 3.36
CA LEU A 24 -10.63 2.77 2.41
C LEU A 24 -11.40 3.15 1.16
N ALA A 25 -12.24 2.27 0.64
CA ALA A 25 -12.99 2.54 -0.57
C ALA A 25 -13.93 3.72 -0.37
N ALA A 26 -14.64 3.76 0.76
CA ALA A 26 -15.54 4.86 1.08
C ALA A 26 -14.78 6.17 1.31
N LEU A 27 -13.66 6.12 2.01
CA LEU A 27 -12.82 7.30 2.28
C LEU A 27 -12.24 7.89 0.99
N ILE A 28 -11.74 7.05 0.11
CA ILE A 28 -11.16 7.48 -1.17
C ILE A 28 -12.26 8.04 -2.08
N ALA A 29 -13.41 7.39 -2.15
CA ALA A 29 -14.53 7.86 -2.96
C ALA A 29 -15.01 9.25 -2.51
N ALA A 30 -15.05 9.48 -1.20
CA ALA A 30 -15.43 10.78 -0.65
C ALA A 30 -14.37 11.87 -0.93
N ALA A 31 -13.09 11.50 -0.90
CA ALA A 31 -11.98 12.44 -1.12
C ALA A 31 -11.72 12.72 -2.60
N ALA A 32 -12.16 11.83 -3.50
CA ALA A 32 -11.94 11.95 -4.93
C ALA A 32 -13.25 11.77 -5.71
N PRO A 33 -14.20 12.70 -5.57
CA PRO A 33 -15.51 12.58 -6.23
C PRO A 33 -15.46 12.63 -7.75
N ASP A 34 -14.34 13.11 -8.32
CA ASP A 34 -14.17 13.22 -9.77
C ASP A 34 -13.59 11.96 -10.42
N LEU A 35 -13.38 10.90 -9.65
CA LEU A 35 -12.94 9.62 -10.22
C LEU A 35 -13.98 9.09 -11.21
N ARG A 36 -13.49 8.59 -12.35
CA ARG A 36 -14.31 8.09 -13.45
C ARG A 36 -13.88 6.68 -13.84
N ASP A 37 -14.76 6.00 -14.57
CA ASP A 37 -14.40 4.71 -15.17
C ASP A 37 -13.17 4.88 -16.07
N GLY A 38 -12.26 3.95 -15.98
CA GLY A 38 -11.00 3.98 -16.72
C GLY A 38 -9.85 4.67 -15.98
N ASP A 39 -10.12 5.34 -14.86
CA ASP A 39 -9.07 5.94 -14.04
C ASP A 39 -8.28 4.85 -13.31
N ILE A 40 -7.00 5.11 -13.08
CA ILE A 40 -6.13 4.23 -12.33
C ILE A 40 -5.86 4.87 -10.97
N LEU A 41 -6.24 4.15 -9.90
CA LEU A 41 -5.97 4.56 -8.53
C LEU A 41 -4.72 3.85 -8.02
N VAL A 42 -3.70 4.62 -7.63
CA VAL A 42 -2.48 4.07 -7.07
C VAL A 42 -2.52 4.22 -5.56
N VAL A 43 -2.44 3.10 -4.84
CA VAL A 43 -2.53 3.05 -3.38
C VAL A 43 -1.27 2.39 -2.82
N THR A 44 -0.68 3.00 -1.78
CA THR A 44 0.50 2.42 -1.15
C THR A 44 0.11 1.23 -0.26
N SER A 45 1.01 0.27 -0.12
CA SER A 45 0.80 -0.88 0.77
C SER A 45 0.64 -0.45 2.23
N LYS A 46 1.25 0.64 2.63
CA LYS A 46 1.16 1.17 4.01
C LYS A 46 -0.29 1.48 4.40
N ILE A 47 -1.05 2.13 3.52
CA ILE A 47 -2.46 2.46 3.80
C ILE A 47 -3.29 1.19 3.93
N VAL A 48 -3.09 0.23 3.03
CA VAL A 48 -3.82 -1.03 3.05
C VAL A 48 -3.52 -1.82 4.32
N SER A 49 -2.25 -1.94 4.69
CA SER A 49 -1.86 -2.68 5.89
C SER A 49 -2.39 -2.02 7.16
N LYS A 50 -2.43 -0.69 7.24
CA LYS A 50 -3.05 0.01 8.37
C LYS A 50 -4.55 -0.27 8.45
N ALA A 51 -5.27 -0.19 7.35
CA ALA A 51 -6.71 -0.46 7.31
C ALA A 51 -7.03 -1.90 7.69
N GLU A 52 -6.18 -2.85 7.34
CA GLU A 52 -6.31 -4.25 7.69
C GLU A 52 -5.85 -4.59 9.11
N GLY A 53 -5.34 -3.61 9.85
CA GLY A 53 -4.84 -3.82 11.20
C GLY A 53 -3.50 -4.56 11.25
N ARG A 54 -2.69 -4.43 10.22
CA ARG A 54 -1.41 -5.14 10.09
C ARG A 54 -0.22 -4.25 10.49
N VAL A 55 -0.40 -3.49 11.56
CA VAL A 55 0.66 -2.66 12.16
C VAL A 55 1.24 -3.40 13.36
N ALA A 56 2.56 -3.57 13.40
CA ALA A 56 3.23 -4.29 14.47
C ALA A 56 4.47 -3.54 14.94
N ALA A 57 4.67 -3.51 16.26
CA ALA A 57 5.86 -2.93 16.90
C ALA A 57 6.88 -4.05 17.14
N VAL A 58 7.51 -4.54 16.08
CA VAL A 58 8.48 -5.64 16.13
C VAL A 58 9.75 -5.29 15.35
N PRO A 59 10.88 -5.93 15.63
CA PRO A 59 12.09 -5.76 14.83
C PRO A 59 11.83 -6.09 13.36
N ARG A 60 12.54 -5.40 12.46
CA ARG A 60 12.35 -5.55 11.01
C ARG A 60 12.54 -7.00 10.55
N GLU A 61 13.58 -7.66 11.00
CA GLU A 61 13.88 -9.05 10.62
C GLU A 61 12.76 -10.00 11.04
N GLN A 62 12.23 -9.80 12.25
CA GLN A 62 11.13 -10.62 12.77
C GLN A 62 9.85 -10.39 11.96
N ALA A 63 9.56 -9.16 11.57
CA ALA A 63 8.42 -8.85 10.73
C ALA A 63 8.54 -9.48 9.35
N ILE A 64 9.72 -9.42 8.74
CA ILE A 64 9.98 -10.05 7.44
C ILE A 64 9.79 -11.56 7.53
N GLU A 65 10.35 -12.20 8.55
CA GLU A 65 10.23 -13.64 8.74
C GLU A 65 8.78 -14.07 8.90
N ALA A 66 8.01 -13.34 9.74
CA ALA A 66 6.62 -13.66 10.01
C ALA A 66 5.71 -13.47 8.78
N GLU A 67 6.00 -12.48 7.93
CA GLU A 67 5.15 -12.13 6.79
C GLU A 67 5.63 -12.73 5.46
N THR A 68 6.80 -13.35 5.42
CA THR A 68 7.32 -13.94 4.20
C THR A 68 6.49 -15.16 3.80
N ALA A 69 5.90 -15.12 2.61
CA ALA A 69 5.19 -16.24 2.02
C ALA A 69 6.11 -17.10 1.15
N ARG A 70 7.10 -16.48 0.51
CA ARG A 70 8.03 -17.18 -0.37
C ARG A 70 9.34 -16.41 -0.53
N VAL A 71 10.45 -17.13 -0.45
CA VAL A 71 11.76 -16.60 -0.83
C VAL A 71 11.90 -16.73 -2.34
N VAL A 72 12.16 -15.62 -3.02
CA VAL A 72 12.28 -15.57 -4.49
C VAL A 72 13.72 -15.78 -4.92
N ALA A 73 14.66 -15.09 -4.28
CA ALA A 73 16.07 -15.17 -4.62
C ALA A 73 16.94 -14.89 -3.39
N ARG A 74 18.12 -15.47 -3.38
CA ARG A 74 19.09 -15.26 -2.31
C ARG A 74 20.49 -15.13 -2.90
N ARG A 75 21.22 -14.10 -2.46
CA ARG A 75 22.61 -13.88 -2.87
C ARG A 75 23.39 -13.36 -1.69
N GLY A 76 24.28 -14.21 -1.14
CA GLY A 76 25.01 -13.86 0.06
C GLY A 76 24.06 -13.57 1.22
N ALA A 77 24.21 -12.40 1.84
CA ALA A 77 23.31 -11.97 2.91
C ALA A 77 22.01 -11.33 2.41
N THR A 78 21.86 -11.15 1.10
CA THR A 78 20.67 -10.53 0.50
C THR A 78 19.65 -11.59 0.12
N THR A 79 18.41 -11.38 0.56
CA THR A 79 17.28 -12.27 0.25
C THR A 79 16.15 -11.44 -0.32
N ILE A 80 15.57 -11.91 -1.44
CA ILE A 80 14.38 -11.31 -2.03
C ILE A 80 13.20 -12.22 -1.71
N GLU A 81 12.18 -11.67 -1.07
CA GLU A 81 11.05 -12.42 -0.54
C GLU A 81 9.72 -11.78 -0.96
N ILE A 82 8.68 -12.61 -1.02
CA ILE A 82 7.30 -12.17 -1.23
C ILE A 82 6.51 -12.47 0.04
N GLY A 83 5.81 -11.48 0.57
CA GLY A 83 4.99 -11.62 1.76
C GLY A 83 3.79 -10.67 1.78
N ARG A 84 3.02 -10.73 2.84
CA ARG A 84 1.89 -9.83 3.04
C ARG A 84 2.38 -8.44 3.43
N ALA A 85 1.65 -7.43 2.95
CA ALA A 85 1.91 -6.06 3.36
C ALA A 85 1.62 -5.87 4.85
N SER A 86 2.55 -5.24 5.54
CA SER A 86 2.39 -4.88 6.95
C SER A 86 3.12 -3.58 7.23
N CYS A 87 2.75 -2.91 8.32
CA CYS A 87 3.42 -1.72 8.80
C CYS A 87 4.10 -2.01 10.12
N ARG A 88 5.33 -1.52 10.27
CA ARG A 88 6.07 -1.59 11.53
C ARG A 88 6.09 -0.22 12.18
N GLU A 89 5.69 -0.13 13.45
CA GLU A 89 5.87 1.07 14.22
C GLU A 89 7.33 1.25 14.59
N ARG A 90 7.79 2.50 14.65
CA ARG A 90 9.11 2.82 15.20
C ARG A 90 9.09 2.56 16.70
N VAL A 91 10.04 1.79 17.13
CA VAL A 91 10.22 1.48 18.56
C VAL A 91 11.30 2.38 19.12
#